data_fa5da92a4f5910539984f880d840d20d
#
_entry.id   fa5da92a4f5910539984f880d840d20d
#
_cell.length_a   1.000
_cell.length_b   1.000
_cell.length_c   1.000
_cell.angle_alpha   90.00
_cell.angle_beta   90.00
_cell.angle_gamma   90.00
#
_symmetry.space_group_name_H-M   'P 1'
#
loop_
_entity.id
_entity.type
_entity.pdbx_description
1 polymer ?
#
loop_
_entity_poly.entity_id
_entity_poly.type
_entity_poly.pdbx_seq_one_letter_code
_entity_poly.pdbx_strand_id
1 'polypeptide(L)' 'MEKKPFYKAEELAEALQVNIMTIYRYIKSGKLMAYKIGKEYRIDDVEFKRFLRKSRTDNKT' A
#
# COMPACT_ATOMS: atom_id res chain seq x y z
N MET A 1 -1.69 -14.96 3.21
CA MET A 1 -1.90 -13.85 4.05
C MET A 1 -3.35 -13.67 4.30
N GLU A 2 -3.73 -13.45 5.54
CA GLU A 2 -5.08 -13.28 5.82
C GLU A 2 -5.62 -12.01 5.31
N LYS A 3 -6.87 -11.96 4.87
CA LYS A 3 -7.44 -10.77 4.39
C LYS A 3 -7.84 -9.90 5.52
N LYS A 4 -7.50 -8.66 5.51
CA LYS A 4 -7.86 -7.70 6.53
C LYS A 4 -8.58 -6.57 5.88
N PRO A 5 -9.49 -5.90 6.61
CA PRO A 5 -10.15 -4.72 6.05
C PRO A 5 -9.17 -3.57 5.89
N PHE A 6 -8.20 -3.46 6.77
CA PHE A 6 -7.22 -2.38 6.70
C PHE A 6 -5.84 -2.91 7.02
N TYR A 7 -4.84 -2.29 6.44
CA TYR A 7 -3.45 -2.62 6.71
C TYR A 7 -2.74 -1.38 7.23
N LYS A 8 -1.77 -1.58 8.10
CA LYS A 8 -0.91 -0.48 8.50
C LYS A 8 0.19 -0.35 7.46
N ALA A 9 0.76 0.84 7.37
CA ALA A 9 1.86 1.07 6.44
C ALA A 9 3.01 0.08 6.70
N GLU A 10 3.28 -0.21 7.96
CA GLU A 10 4.33 -1.16 8.30
C GLU A 10 4.03 -2.54 7.77
N GLU A 11 2.78 -2.93 7.81
CA GLU A 11 2.40 -4.25 7.33
C GLU A 11 2.59 -4.35 5.83
N LEU A 12 2.29 -3.29 5.10
CA LEU A 12 2.50 -3.30 3.67
C LEU A 12 3.99 -3.29 3.34
N ALA A 13 4.77 -2.55 4.09
CA ALA A 13 6.20 -2.53 3.87
C ALA A 13 6.78 -3.92 4.02
N GLU A 14 6.34 -4.63 5.03
CA GLU A 14 6.83 -5.96 5.25
C GLU A 14 6.33 -6.93 4.19
N ALA A 15 5.06 -6.84 3.83
CA ALA A 15 4.50 -7.74 2.84
C ALA A 15 5.17 -7.55 1.49
N LEU A 16 5.50 -6.32 1.12
CA LEU A 16 6.12 -6.03 -0.14
C LEU A 16 7.64 -6.05 -0.05
N GLN A 17 8.17 -6.20 1.14
CA GLN A 17 9.60 -6.26 1.39
C GLN A 17 10.29 -5.02 0.90
N VAL A 18 9.75 -3.88 1.27
CA VAL A 18 10.36 -2.59 0.96
C VAL A 18 10.48 -1.81 2.26
N ASN A 19 11.26 -0.76 2.23
CA ASN A 19 11.40 0.10 3.37
C ASN A 19 10.10 0.84 3.61
N ILE A 20 9.76 1.08 4.88
CA ILE A 20 8.53 1.76 5.19
C ILE A 20 8.51 3.17 4.62
N MET A 21 9.66 3.79 4.47
CA MET A 21 9.72 5.12 3.86
C MET A 21 9.22 5.08 2.41
N THR A 22 9.40 3.94 1.75
CA THR A 22 8.89 3.78 0.39
C THR A 22 7.37 3.83 0.40
N ILE A 23 6.74 3.21 1.40
CA ILE A 23 5.30 3.22 1.50
C ILE A 23 4.82 4.66 1.76
N TYR A 24 5.47 5.37 2.64
CA TYR A 24 5.09 6.75 2.90
C TYR A 24 5.23 7.62 1.65
N ARG A 25 6.25 7.35 0.85
CA ARG A 25 6.46 8.10 -0.37
C ARG A 25 5.32 7.81 -1.36
N TYR A 26 4.89 6.57 -1.45
CA TYR A 26 3.77 6.23 -2.31
C TYR A 26 2.49 6.91 -1.83
N ILE A 27 2.28 7.00 -0.53
CA ILE A 27 1.11 7.65 0.00
C ILE A 27 1.16 9.14 -0.31
N LYS A 28 2.31 9.77 -0.10
CA LYS A 28 2.41 11.18 -0.35
C LYS A 28 2.28 11.52 -1.80
N SER A 29 2.72 10.69 -2.69
CA SER A 29 2.65 10.99 -4.10
C SER A 29 1.28 10.67 -4.69
N GLY A 30 0.40 10.07 -3.92
CA GLY A 30 -0.93 9.71 -4.41
C GLY A 30 -0.99 8.37 -5.11
N LYS A 31 0.12 7.66 -5.16
CA LYS A 31 0.08 6.36 -5.80
C LYS A 31 -0.65 5.34 -4.96
N LEU A 32 -0.62 5.48 -3.66
CA LEU A 32 -1.29 4.55 -2.76
C LEU A 32 -2.23 5.36 -1.88
N MET A 33 -3.52 5.14 -2.04
CA MET A 33 -4.50 5.87 -1.24
C MET A 33 -4.54 5.31 0.16
N ALA A 34 -4.58 6.18 1.13
CA ALA A 34 -4.59 5.77 2.52
C ALA A 34 -5.43 6.73 3.33
N TYR A 35 -5.94 6.22 4.45
CA TYR A 35 -6.65 7.06 5.39
C TYR A 35 -5.71 7.39 6.52
N LYS A 36 -5.69 8.62 6.96
CA LYS A 36 -4.88 8.98 8.10
C LYS A 36 -5.77 8.99 9.31
N ILE A 37 -5.60 8.05 10.20
CA ILE A 37 -6.40 7.93 11.39
C ILE A 37 -5.50 8.16 12.57
N GLY A 38 -5.68 9.28 13.25
CA GLY A 38 -4.78 9.67 14.30
C GLY A 38 -3.44 10.00 13.68
N LYS A 39 -2.41 9.32 14.13
CA LYS A 39 -1.08 9.56 13.60
C LYS A 39 -0.62 8.46 12.68
N GLU A 40 -1.49 7.54 12.34
CA GLU A 40 -1.08 6.40 11.55
C GLU A 40 -1.88 6.32 10.28
N TYR A 41 -1.30 5.74 9.25
CA TYR A 41 -2.00 5.53 8.01
C TYR A 41 -2.63 4.15 8.02
N ARG A 42 -3.81 4.07 7.43
CA ARG A 42 -4.49 2.79 7.23
C ARG A 42 -4.83 2.68 5.76
N ILE A 43 -4.53 1.57 5.16
CA ILE A 43 -4.79 1.35 3.75
C ILE A 43 -5.79 0.22 3.65
N ASP A 44 -6.93 0.45 3.01
CA ASP A 44 -7.91 -0.60 2.95
C ASP A 44 -7.54 -1.61 1.86
N ASP A 45 -8.18 -2.75 1.92
CA ASP A 45 -7.82 -3.86 1.05
C ASP A 45 -8.08 -3.52 -0.41
N VAL A 46 -9.12 -2.78 -0.70
CA VAL A 46 -9.45 -2.41 -2.05
C VAL A 46 -8.36 -1.52 -2.65
N GLU A 47 -7.91 -0.54 -1.87
CA GLU A 47 -6.88 0.37 -2.36
C GLU A 47 -5.53 -0.32 -2.50
N PHE A 48 -5.25 -1.26 -1.61
CA PHE A 48 -4.02 -2.01 -1.70
C PHE A 48 -4.02 -2.84 -2.99
N LYS A 49 -5.14 -3.49 -3.29
CA LYS A 49 -5.23 -4.30 -4.49
C LYS A 49 -5.16 -3.43 -5.74
N ARG A 50 -5.77 -2.25 -5.68
CA ARG A 50 -5.68 -1.33 -6.79
C ARG A 50 -4.23 -0.89 -7.04
N PHE A 51 -3.51 -0.61 -5.96
CA PHE A 51 -2.12 -0.22 -6.06
C PHE A 51 -1.29 -1.34 -6.69
N LEU A 52 -1.52 -2.57 -6.27
CA LEU A 52 -0.78 -3.70 -6.82
C LEU A 52 -1.08 -3.86 -8.30
N ARG A 53 -2.34 -3.68 -8.69
CA ARG A 53 -2.69 -3.84 -10.06
C ARG A 53 -2.03 -2.79 -10.94
N LYS A 54 -1.97 -1.56 -10.46
CA LYS A 54 -1.33 -0.51 -11.22
C LYS A 54 0.17 -0.64 -11.25
N SER A 55 0.75 -1.31 -10.29
CA SER A 55 2.19 -1.48 -10.22
C SER A 55 2.67 -2.71 -10.98
N ARG A 56 1.73 -3.49 -11.56
CA ARG A 56 2.14 -4.67 -12.24
C ARG A 56 2.99 -4.32 -13.44
N THR A 57 4.03 -5.05 -13.64
CA THR A 57 4.83 -4.89 -14.81
C THR A 57 4.34 -5.92 -15.77
N ASP A 58 3.68 -5.52 -16.83
CA ASP A 58 3.11 -6.45 -17.71
C ASP A 58 3.97 -6.52 -18.89
N ASN A 59 4.64 -7.60 -19.10
CA ASN A 59 5.52 -7.67 -20.18
C ASN A 59 4.94 -8.05 -21.43
N LYS A 60 3.72 -8.11 -21.64
CA LYS A 60 3.28 -8.39 -22.86
C LYS A 60 3.44 -7.34 -23.61
N THR A 61 3.96 -6.84 -23.97
CA THR A 61 4.21 -5.86 -24.81
C THR A 61 4.30 -6.33 -26.02
#